data_57e21610550a6ca2a65308857db43c18
#
_entry.id   57e21610550a6ca2a65308857db43c18
#
_cell.length_a   1.000
_cell.length_b   1.000
_cell.length_c   1.000
_cell.angle_alpha   90.00
_cell.angle_beta   90.00
_cell.angle_gamma   90.00
#
_symmetry.space_group_name_H-M   'P 1'
#
loop_
_entity.id
_entity.type
_entity.pdbx_description
1 polymer ?
#
loop_
_entity_poly.entity_id
_entity_poly.type
_entity_poly.pdbx_seq_one_letter_code
_entity_poly.pdbx_strand_id
1 'polypeptide(L)'
;MPRSRILAVIGLAFALGHGLSHVNANTPGAGAARGSATGQAAEDTDGWIRLFNGQDLTGWKIPNPPSGQFKGVKEVKNADGKVVAFVGIGKNDAEVTLWQVKDGMLVGGGPASHIFSEVEADDFRYRVVAKINDKGNSGQYFRTQFGPGFPKGYEAQINATHSDPIRTGSLYPSFKLDKGDREKILVLKDAPHKPDEFFTQEVVAEGNRIQIFVNGKKTVDFTDPNSTYKKGHFALQGHDPGSVMTFKTVEYKPLNPKK
;
A
#
# COMPACT_ATOMS: atom_id res chain seq x y z
N MET A 1 -55.05 -10.63 -4.87
CA MET A 1 -55.25 -12.10 -4.84
C MET A 1 -54.03 -12.77 -5.39
N PRO A 2 -53.54 -13.80 -4.72
CA PRO A 2 -52.17 -14.28 -4.81
C PRO A 2 -52.03 -15.47 -5.76
N ARG A 3 -50.79 -15.81 -6.16
CA ARG A 3 -50.40 -17.20 -6.42
C ARG A 3 -48.92 -17.42 -6.22
N SER A 4 -48.62 -18.02 -5.10
CA SER A 4 -47.40 -18.78 -4.81
C SER A 4 -47.14 -19.88 -5.83
N ARG A 5 -45.89 -20.15 -6.15
CA ARG A 5 -45.43 -21.49 -6.56
C ARG A 5 -44.09 -21.81 -5.91
N ILE A 6 -44.14 -22.76 -5.02
CA ILE A 6 -43.07 -23.54 -4.44
C ILE A 6 -42.76 -24.70 -5.41
N LEU A 7 -41.47 -25.01 -5.64
CA LEU A 7 -40.97 -26.33 -6.06
C LEU A 7 -39.49 -26.33 -5.68
N ALA A 8 -39.08 -27.10 -4.77
CA ALA A 8 -38.88 -28.55 -4.65
C ALA A 8 -37.39 -28.89 -4.81
N VAL A 9 -36.86 -29.36 -3.71
CA VAL A 9 -35.55 -29.96 -3.45
C VAL A 9 -35.41 -31.28 -4.22
N ILE A 10 -34.26 -31.53 -4.84
CA ILE A 10 -33.82 -32.90 -5.18
C ILE A 10 -32.37 -33.02 -4.67
N GLY A 11 -32.22 -33.82 -3.62
CA GLY A 11 -30.96 -34.33 -3.15
C GLY A 11 -30.53 -35.54 -3.97
N LEU A 12 -29.23 -35.67 -4.20
CA LEU A 12 -28.65 -36.93 -4.69
C LEU A 12 -27.42 -37.24 -3.82
N ALA A 13 -27.58 -38.27 -3.00
CA ALA A 13 -26.49 -38.93 -2.27
C ALA A 13 -25.89 -40.00 -3.16
N PHE A 14 -24.57 -40.10 -3.21
CA PHE A 14 -23.89 -41.32 -3.64
C PHE A 14 -22.72 -41.65 -2.72
N ALA A 15 -22.59 -42.95 -2.50
CA ALA A 15 -21.94 -43.66 -1.43
C ALA A 15 -20.43 -43.92 -1.63
N LEU A 16 -19.74 -44.01 -0.53
CA LEU A 16 -18.65 -44.89 -0.10
C LEU A 16 -17.88 -45.76 -1.12
N GLY A 17 -16.58 -45.56 -1.13
CA GLY A 17 -15.60 -46.51 -1.62
C GLY A 17 -14.38 -46.53 -0.67
N HIS A 18 -14.23 -47.60 0.12
CA HIS A 18 -13.10 -47.89 1.02
C HIS A 18 -11.89 -48.38 0.20
N GLY A 19 -10.71 -47.83 0.48
CA GLY A 19 -9.45 -48.38 0.03
C GLY A 19 -8.38 -48.13 1.11
N LEU A 20 -8.17 -49.16 1.95
CA LEU A 20 -7.07 -49.26 2.92
C LEU A 20 -5.79 -49.63 2.18
N SER A 21 -4.73 -48.88 2.38
CA SER A 21 -3.37 -49.36 2.11
C SER A 21 -2.46 -48.83 3.24
N HIS A 22 -1.94 -49.76 4.01
CA HIS A 22 -0.90 -49.59 5.02
C HIS A 22 0.44 -49.33 4.35
N VAL A 23 1.22 -48.33 4.76
CA VAL A 23 2.68 -48.38 4.71
C VAL A 23 3.27 -47.58 5.90
N ASN A 24 4.08 -48.28 6.61
CA ASN A 24 5.10 -48.04 7.62
C ASN A 24 5.51 -46.63 8.05
N ALA A 25 5.57 -46.51 9.37
CA ALA A 25 6.30 -45.53 10.16
C ALA A 25 7.82 -45.66 9.99
N ASN A 26 8.47 -44.51 9.81
CA ASN A 26 9.84 -44.30 10.28
C ASN A 26 9.98 -42.84 10.70
N THR A 27 10.09 -42.62 12.00
CA THR A 27 10.46 -41.32 12.60
C THR A 27 11.97 -41.31 12.80
N PRO A 28 12.64 -40.19 12.56
CA PRO A 28 13.61 -39.75 13.55
C PRO A 28 13.53 -38.25 13.89
N GLY A 29 13.56 -37.98 15.18
CA GLY A 29 14.35 -36.91 15.76
C GLY A 29 13.76 -35.50 15.71
N ALA A 30 13.05 -35.12 16.76
CA ALA A 30 12.75 -33.73 17.12
C ALA A 30 14.04 -32.97 17.44
N GLY A 31 14.38 -31.99 16.61
CA GLY A 31 15.31 -30.92 16.90
C GLY A 31 14.53 -29.62 17.03
N ALA A 32 14.15 -29.22 18.24
CA ALA A 32 13.52 -27.94 18.51
C ALA A 32 14.54 -26.81 18.36
N ALA A 33 14.63 -26.19 17.19
CA ALA A 33 15.27 -24.90 17.03
C ALA A 33 14.27 -23.81 17.40
N ARG A 34 14.42 -23.23 18.60
CA ARG A 34 13.77 -21.96 18.97
C ARG A 34 14.43 -20.86 18.17
N GLY A 35 13.91 -20.55 16.99
CA GLY A 35 14.25 -19.37 16.21
C GLY A 35 13.44 -18.19 16.72
N SER A 36 14.14 -17.19 17.24
CA SER A 36 13.63 -15.87 17.59
C SER A 36 13.06 -15.23 16.32
N ALA A 37 11.74 -15.12 16.23
CA ALA A 37 11.07 -14.46 15.09
C ALA A 37 11.16 -12.94 15.29
N THR A 38 12.25 -12.34 14.88
CA THR A 38 12.28 -10.94 14.44
C THR A 38 11.53 -10.93 13.12
N GLY A 39 10.41 -10.20 13.05
CA GLY A 39 9.56 -10.10 11.86
C GLY A 39 10.27 -9.43 10.68
N GLN A 40 11.18 -10.15 10.05
CA GLN A 40 11.85 -9.72 8.84
C GLN A 40 10.93 -10.05 7.66
N ALA A 41 10.55 -9.03 6.90
CA ALA A 41 9.78 -9.20 5.68
C ALA A 41 10.49 -10.20 4.75
N ALA A 42 9.73 -11.15 4.19
CA ALA A 42 10.27 -12.16 3.28
C ALA A 42 10.86 -11.48 2.05
N GLU A 43 12.16 -11.71 1.83
CA GLU A 43 12.86 -11.26 0.63
C GLU A 43 12.52 -12.24 -0.53
N ASP A 44 12.12 -11.68 -1.66
CA ASP A 44 11.93 -12.41 -2.92
C ASP A 44 13.31 -12.79 -3.49
N THR A 45 13.40 -13.86 -4.32
CA THR A 45 14.61 -14.33 -5.01
C THR A 45 15.31 -13.23 -5.83
N ASP A 46 14.57 -12.19 -6.22
CA ASP A 46 15.07 -11.03 -6.96
C ASP A 46 15.51 -9.85 -6.06
N GLY A 47 15.56 -10.02 -4.72
CA GLY A 47 15.96 -8.99 -3.75
C GLY A 47 14.90 -7.93 -3.48
N TRP A 48 13.63 -8.19 -3.79
CA TRP A 48 12.51 -7.37 -3.36
C TRP A 48 12.09 -7.73 -1.93
N ILE A 49 11.86 -6.72 -1.11
CA ILE A 49 11.43 -6.84 0.27
C ILE A 49 9.98 -6.35 0.35
N ARG A 50 9.08 -7.20 0.78
CA ARG A 50 7.66 -6.85 0.94
C ARG A 50 7.47 -5.95 2.15
N LEU A 51 6.90 -4.77 1.93
CA LEU A 51 6.45 -3.87 2.99
C LEU A 51 5.05 -4.24 3.50
N PHE A 52 4.24 -4.87 2.67
CA PHE A 52 2.92 -5.38 3.04
C PHE A 52 2.87 -6.90 2.86
N ASN A 53 2.54 -7.62 3.92
CA ASN A 53 2.56 -9.09 3.98
C ASN A 53 1.27 -9.77 3.48
N GLY A 54 0.22 -8.99 3.16
CA GLY A 54 -1.08 -9.50 2.73
C GLY A 54 -2.00 -9.97 3.87
N GLN A 55 -1.58 -9.91 5.13
CA GLN A 55 -2.31 -10.49 6.26
C GLN A 55 -2.67 -9.46 7.34
N ASP A 56 -1.73 -8.57 7.66
CA ASP A 56 -1.85 -7.58 8.73
C ASP A 56 -1.02 -6.33 8.43
N LEU A 57 -1.08 -5.36 9.33
CA LEU A 57 -0.36 -4.09 9.23
C LEU A 57 0.97 -4.08 9.98
N THR A 58 1.57 -5.25 10.24
CA THR A 58 2.93 -5.34 10.81
C THR A 58 3.92 -4.59 9.90
N GLY A 59 4.76 -3.75 10.49
CA GLY A 59 5.70 -2.89 9.76
C GLY A 59 5.10 -1.57 9.25
N TRP A 60 3.83 -1.31 9.59
CA TRP A 60 3.14 -0.07 9.27
C TRP A 60 2.72 0.68 10.52
N LYS A 61 2.80 2.01 10.46
CA LYS A 61 2.39 2.93 11.54
C LYS A 61 1.61 4.11 10.98
N ILE A 62 0.78 4.70 11.83
CA ILE A 62 0.01 5.89 11.51
C ILE A 62 0.21 6.94 12.61
N PRO A 63 0.33 8.25 12.32
CA PRO A 63 0.35 9.29 13.35
C PRO A 63 -0.93 9.29 14.17
N ASN A 64 -0.81 9.59 15.46
CA ASN A 64 -1.96 9.67 16.34
C ASN A 64 -2.02 11.04 17.07
N PRO A 65 -2.92 11.96 16.65
CA PRO A 65 -3.88 11.85 15.55
C PRO A 65 -3.23 11.92 14.17
N PRO A 66 -3.86 11.37 13.11
CA PRO A 66 -3.28 11.35 11.77
C PRO A 66 -3.35 12.71 11.07
N SER A 67 -4.32 13.53 11.44
CA SER A 67 -4.47 14.92 10.97
C SER A 67 -5.34 15.72 11.94
N GLY A 68 -5.46 17.02 11.71
CA GLY A 68 -6.30 17.92 12.53
C GLY A 68 -7.81 17.61 12.50
N GLN A 69 -8.27 16.69 11.65
CA GLN A 69 -9.67 16.25 11.58
C GLN A 69 -10.03 15.23 12.67
N PHE A 70 -9.03 14.55 13.23
CA PHE A 70 -9.19 13.48 14.20
C PHE A 70 -8.69 13.90 15.57
N LYS A 71 -9.24 13.29 16.62
CA LYS A 71 -8.71 13.36 17.98
C LYS A 71 -7.81 12.17 18.33
N GLY A 72 -7.85 11.09 17.54
CA GLY A 72 -7.03 9.92 17.75
C GLY A 72 -7.24 8.84 16.70
N VAL A 73 -6.49 7.74 16.87
CA VAL A 73 -6.58 6.51 16.09
C VAL A 73 -6.72 5.32 17.03
N LYS A 74 -7.59 4.40 16.66
CA LYS A 74 -7.77 3.09 17.29
C LYS A 74 -7.22 2.00 16.38
N GLU A 75 -6.48 1.05 16.94
CA GLU A 75 -6.07 -0.19 16.28
C GLU A 75 -7.15 -1.25 16.41
N VAL A 76 -7.49 -1.90 15.31
CA VAL A 76 -8.31 -3.12 15.31
C VAL A 76 -7.38 -4.31 15.12
N LYS A 77 -7.48 -5.32 16.00
CA LYS A 77 -6.63 -6.50 16.00
C LYS A 77 -7.42 -7.76 15.67
N ASN A 78 -6.78 -8.69 14.96
CA ASN A 78 -7.30 -10.04 14.73
C ASN A 78 -7.14 -10.94 15.98
N ALA A 79 -7.55 -12.20 15.87
CA ALA A 79 -7.44 -13.18 16.96
C ALA A 79 -5.99 -13.43 17.42
N ASP A 80 -5.01 -13.24 16.54
CA ASP A 80 -3.58 -13.39 16.84
C ASP A 80 -2.95 -12.12 17.44
N GLY A 81 -3.76 -11.09 17.72
CA GLY A 81 -3.31 -9.81 18.26
C GLY A 81 -2.59 -8.91 17.28
N LYS A 82 -2.62 -9.23 15.98
CA LYS A 82 -2.03 -8.43 14.90
C LYS A 82 -2.99 -7.32 14.47
N VAL A 83 -2.46 -6.12 14.23
CA VAL A 83 -3.24 -4.98 13.74
C VAL A 83 -3.68 -5.25 12.31
N VAL A 84 -4.99 -5.21 12.05
CA VAL A 84 -5.58 -5.39 10.72
C VAL A 84 -6.31 -4.16 10.21
N ALA A 85 -6.56 -3.17 11.08
CA ALA A 85 -7.05 -1.86 10.64
C ALA A 85 -6.63 -0.74 11.59
N PHE A 86 -6.53 0.48 11.02
CA PHE A 86 -6.48 1.74 11.73
C PHE A 86 -7.80 2.49 11.54
N VAL A 87 -8.44 2.85 12.65
CA VAL A 87 -9.73 3.55 12.66
C VAL A 87 -9.52 4.92 13.29
N GLY A 88 -9.77 5.97 12.52
CA GLY A 88 -9.72 7.35 12.98
C GLY A 88 -10.93 7.68 13.86
N ILE A 89 -10.70 8.39 14.95
CA ILE A 89 -11.75 8.88 15.83
C ILE A 89 -11.89 10.39 15.57
N GLY A 90 -12.99 10.78 14.93
CA GLY A 90 -13.31 12.16 14.63
C GLY A 90 -13.57 13.00 15.90
N LYS A 91 -13.59 14.32 15.75
CA LYS A 91 -13.85 15.24 16.85
C LYS A 91 -15.23 15.08 17.50
N ASN A 92 -16.18 14.52 16.75
CA ASN A 92 -17.55 14.19 17.18
C ASN A 92 -17.73 12.73 17.61
N ASP A 93 -16.63 12.03 17.91
CA ASP A 93 -16.59 10.60 18.27
C ASP A 93 -16.97 9.63 17.13
N ALA A 94 -17.24 10.11 15.93
CA ALA A 94 -17.49 9.24 14.79
C ALA A 94 -16.23 8.46 14.44
N GLU A 95 -16.37 7.15 14.21
CA GLU A 95 -15.29 6.28 13.79
C GLU A 95 -15.28 6.15 12.25
N VAL A 96 -14.09 6.26 11.66
CA VAL A 96 -13.87 6.11 10.22
C VAL A 96 -12.70 5.16 10.01
N THR A 97 -12.90 4.06 9.28
CA THR A 97 -11.79 3.19 8.87
C THR A 97 -10.90 3.93 7.89
N LEU A 98 -9.64 4.13 8.25
CA LEU A 98 -8.63 4.83 7.45
C LEU A 98 -7.85 3.86 6.58
N TRP A 99 -7.37 2.77 7.19
CA TRP A 99 -6.60 1.72 6.54
C TRP A 99 -7.01 0.37 7.10
N GLN A 100 -7.12 -0.64 6.24
CA GLN A 100 -7.47 -2.00 6.65
C GLN A 100 -6.90 -3.04 5.69
N VAL A 101 -6.73 -4.25 6.18
CA VAL A 101 -6.51 -5.42 5.34
C VAL A 101 -7.86 -6.02 4.97
N LYS A 102 -8.12 -6.19 3.69
CA LYS A 102 -9.33 -6.79 3.16
C LYS A 102 -8.98 -7.66 1.96
N ASP A 103 -9.40 -8.93 1.98
CA ASP A 103 -9.18 -9.90 0.91
C ASP A 103 -7.69 -10.01 0.49
N GLY A 104 -6.79 -10.00 1.48
CA GLY A 104 -5.33 -10.07 1.25
C GLY A 104 -4.72 -8.78 0.66
N MET A 105 -5.46 -7.69 0.61
CA MET A 105 -5.02 -6.41 0.07
C MET A 105 -5.07 -5.32 1.14
N LEU A 106 -4.19 -4.35 1.03
CA LEU A 106 -4.20 -3.13 1.83
C LEU A 106 -5.19 -2.14 1.20
N VAL A 107 -6.23 -1.79 1.93
CA VAL A 107 -7.26 -0.83 1.48
C VAL A 107 -7.18 0.42 2.34
N GLY A 108 -7.01 1.56 1.70
CA GLY A 108 -6.99 2.88 2.33
C GLY A 108 -8.06 3.78 1.76
N GLY A 109 -8.44 4.79 2.52
CA GLY A 109 -9.43 5.77 2.12
C GLY A 109 -9.79 6.69 3.27
N GLY A 110 -10.85 7.49 3.05
CA GLY A 110 -11.32 8.42 4.06
C GLY A 110 -10.56 9.74 4.10
N PRO A 111 -10.87 10.60 5.09
CA PRO A 111 -10.24 11.90 5.23
C PRO A 111 -8.74 11.80 5.41
N ALA A 112 -8.04 12.91 5.18
CA ALA A 112 -6.57 13.00 5.18
C ALA A 112 -5.90 12.17 6.28
N SER A 113 -5.34 11.04 5.88
CA SER A 113 -4.59 10.11 6.73
C SER A 113 -3.52 9.44 5.89
N HIS A 114 -2.34 9.26 6.47
CA HIS A 114 -1.22 8.62 5.78
C HIS A 114 -0.72 7.47 6.65
N ILE A 115 -0.44 6.34 6.01
CA ILE A 115 0.19 5.19 6.65
C ILE A 115 1.67 5.16 6.23
N PHE A 116 2.56 4.91 7.18
CA PHE A 116 4.00 4.95 6.97
C PHE A 116 4.60 3.57 7.25
N SER A 117 5.56 3.14 6.43
CA SER A 117 6.39 2.00 6.77
C SER A 117 7.25 2.29 7.99
N GLU A 118 7.60 1.26 8.76
CA GLU A 118 8.66 1.39 9.77
C GLU A 118 10.05 1.48 9.13
N VAL A 119 10.19 0.96 7.91
CA VAL A 119 11.41 0.98 7.12
C VAL A 119 11.68 2.38 6.59
N GLU A 120 12.95 2.77 6.65
CA GLU A 120 13.50 3.96 5.99
C GLU A 120 14.55 3.56 4.96
N ALA A 121 14.57 4.24 3.81
CA ALA A 121 15.57 4.03 2.77
C ALA A 121 16.04 5.35 2.16
N ASP A 122 17.24 5.30 1.58
CA ASP A 122 17.85 6.37 0.81
C ASP A 122 17.80 6.10 -0.69
N ASP A 123 18.49 5.06 -1.18
CA ASP A 123 18.53 4.65 -2.58
C ASP A 123 17.79 3.31 -2.75
N PHE A 124 16.80 3.28 -3.62
CA PHE A 124 15.91 2.14 -3.75
C PHE A 124 15.14 2.12 -5.07
N ARG A 125 14.54 0.97 -5.35
CA ARG A 125 13.34 0.82 -6.17
C ARG A 125 12.16 0.58 -5.23
N TYR A 126 11.04 1.26 -5.46
CA TYR A 126 9.82 1.14 -4.65
C TYR A 126 8.62 0.93 -5.57
N ARG A 127 7.98 -0.22 -5.47
CA ARG A 127 6.91 -0.63 -6.38
C ARG A 127 5.61 -0.89 -5.64
N VAL A 128 4.52 -0.44 -6.23
CA VAL A 128 3.16 -0.79 -5.82
C VAL A 128 2.40 -1.38 -7.00
N VAL A 129 1.56 -2.39 -6.72
CA VAL A 129 0.47 -2.81 -7.61
C VAL A 129 -0.82 -2.33 -6.97
N ALA A 130 -1.45 -1.34 -7.57
CA ALA A 130 -2.53 -0.58 -6.96
C ALA A 130 -3.68 -0.32 -7.93
N LYS A 131 -4.85 -0.01 -7.39
CA LYS A 131 -5.96 0.60 -8.11
C LYS A 131 -6.59 1.70 -7.27
N ILE A 132 -7.20 2.66 -7.94
CA ILE A 132 -7.95 3.77 -7.33
C ILE A 132 -9.33 3.86 -8.00
N ASN A 133 -10.35 4.18 -7.21
CA ASN A 133 -11.70 4.39 -7.73
C ASN A 133 -11.80 5.65 -8.62
N ASP A 134 -12.93 5.76 -9.35
CA ASP A 134 -13.25 6.99 -10.07
C ASP A 134 -13.27 8.19 -9.12
N LYS A 135 -12.70 9.31 -9.57
CA LYS A 135 -12.53 10.57 -8.81
C LYS A 135 -11.70 10.44 -7.51
N GLY A 136 -11.02 9.32 -7.30
CA GLY A 136 -10.13 9.15 -6.17
C GLY A 136 -8.79 9.86 -6.38
N ASN A 137 -8.17 10.28 -5.26
CA ASN A 137 -6.84 10.86 -5.18
C ASN A 137 -6.03 10.18 -4.08
N SER A 138 -4.78 9.90 -4.36
CA SER A 138 -3.81 9.29 -3.45
C SER A 138 -2.38 9.55 -3.92
N GLY A 139 -1.40 9.06 -3.15
CA GLY A 139 0.02 9.19 -3.46
C GLY A 139 0.85 8.03 -2.89
N GLN A 140 1.87 7.67 -3.65
CA GLN A 140 2.95 6.78 -3.25
C GLN A 140 4.13 7.64 -2.81
N TYR A 141 4.26 7.84 -1.48
CA TYR A 141 5.28 8.70 -0.91
C TYR A 141 6.57 7.95 -0.60
N PHE A 142 7.68 8.66 -0.66
CA PHE A 142 9.01 8.12 -0.36
C PHE A 142 9.94 9.19 0.21
N ARG A 143 10.94 8.74 0.97
CA ARG A 143 11.87 9.58 1.74
C ARG A 143 11.13 10.57 2.63
N THR A 144 10.04 10.10 3.27
CA THR A 144 9.17 10.93 4.09
C THR A 144 9.59 10.98 5.54
N GLN A 145 9.28 12.10 6.20
CA GLN A 145 9.29 12.20 7.64
C GLN A 145 7.96 11.71 8.22
N PHE A 146 8.02 10.92 9.29
CA PHE A 146 6.84 10.50 10.02
C PHE A 146 6.21 11.69 10.76
N GLY A 147 4.90 11.89 10.61
CA GLY A 147 4.16 12.95 11.29
C GLY A 147 2.73 13.10 10.77
N PRO A 148 1.90 13.86 11.46
CA PRO A 148 0.51 14.11 11.07
C PRO A 148 0.42 15.07 9.87
N GLY A 149 -0.71 15.00 9.15
CA GLY A 149 -0.99 15.82 7.98
C GLY A 149 -0.25 15.35 6.73
N PHE A 150 -0.02 16.24 5.78
CA PHE A 150 0.70 15.89 4.54
C PHE A 150 2.17 15.60 4.83
N PRO A 151 2.71 14.46 4.34
CA PRO A 151 4.08 14.07 4.59
C PRO A 151 5.07 15.05 3.98
N LYS A 152 6.15 15.33 4.71
CA LYS A 152 7.33 15.99 4.15
C LYS A 152 8.19 14.92 3.46
N GLY A 153 8.11 14.85 2.15
CA GLY A 153 8.77 13.85 1.31
C GLY A 153 8.40 14.05 -0.15
N TYR A 154 8.90 13.19 -1.03
CA TYR A 154 8.47 13.14 -2.42
C TYR A 154 7.21 12.30 -2.55
N GLU A 155 6.38 12.65 -3.54
CA GLU A 155 5.15 11.94 -3.85
C GLU A 155 5.09 11.56 -5.34
N ALA A 156 4.98 10.28 -5.62
CA ALA A 156 4.53 9.79 -6.93
C ALA A 156 3.00 9.75 -6.91
N GLN A 157 2.37 10.63 -7.67
CA GLN A 157 0.92 10.83 -7.69
C GLN A 157 0.15 9.58 -8.14
N ILE A 158 -1.00 9.34 -7.52
CA ILE A 158 -1.98 8.32 -7.91
C ILE A 158 -3.35 8.97 -8.06
N ASN A 159 -3.72 9.25 -9.30
CA ASN A 159 -4.96 9.94 -9.65
C ASN A 159 -5.32 9.64 -11.10
N ALA A 160 -6.45 8.98 -11.33
CA ALA A 160 -6.97 8.75 -12.68
C ALA A 160 -7.84 9.90 -13.17
N THR A 161 -8.82 10.30 -12.37
CA THR A 161 -9.94 11.17 -12.79
C THR A 161 -10.35 12.21 -11.75
N HIS A 162 -9.60 12.34 -10.65
CA HIS A 162 -9.87 13.36 -9.63
C HIS A 162 -9.79 14.78 -10.24
N SER A 163 -10.42 15.75 -9.58
CA SER A 163 -10.43 17.17 -10.01
C SER A 163 -9.04 17.83 -10.02
N ASP A 164 -8.09 17.36 -9.21
CA ASP A 164 -6.67 17.74 -9.35
C ASP A 164 -6.19 17.30 -10.75
N PRO A 165 -5.61 18.21 -11.57
CA PRO A 165 -5.18 17.87 -12.92
C PRO A 165 -3.92 16.99 -12.98
N ILE A 166 -3.18 16.82 -11.87
CA ILE A 166 -1.94 16.05 -11.81
C ILE A 166 -2.27 14.56 -11.74
N ARG A 167 -1.85 13.80 -12.74
CA ARG A 167 -2.20 12.38 -12.93
C ARG A 167 -1.15 11.42 -12.39
N THR A 168 -1.55 10.17 -12.22
CA THR A 168 -0.67 9.04 -11.89
C THR A 168 0.59 9.07 -12.73
N GLY A 169 1.72 8.81 -12.11
CA GLY A 169 3.03 8.84 -12.75
C GLY A 169 3.72 10.20 -12.73
N SER A 170 3.10 11.24 -12.17
CA SER A 170 3.76 12.51 -11.88
C SER A 170 4.58 12.44 -10.59
N LEU A 171 5.67 13.20 -10.53
CA LEU A 171 6.26 13.60 -9.26
C LEU A 171 5.55 14.88 -8.79
N TYR A 172 4.78 14.77 -7.68
CA TYR A 172 3.94 15.87 -7.23
C TYR A 172 4.78 17.06 -6.75
N PRO A 173 4.48 18.29 -7.20
CA PRO A 173 5.34 19.45 -6.99
C PRO A 173 5.18 20.07 -5.60
N SER A 174 5.27 19.27 -4.52
CA SER A 174 5.16 19.69 -3.12
C SER A 174 6.50 20.13 -2.50
N PHE A 175 7.55 20.23 -3.30
CA PHE A 175 8.88 20.67 -2.90
C PHE A 175 9.38 21.84 -3.75
N LYS A 176 10.50 22.45 -3.38
CA LYS A 176 11.06 23.59 -4.13
C LYS A 176 11.54 23.12 -5.49
N LEU A 177 11.00 23.74 -6.52
CA LEU A 177 11.36 23.52 -7.92
C LEU A 177 11.92 24.81 -8.54
N ASP A 178 12.90 24.67 -9.42
CA ASP A 178 13.39 25.76 -10.22
C ASP A 178 12.43 26.06 -11.41
N LYS A 179 12.56 27.25 -11.98
CA LYS A 179 11.72 27.68 -13.10
C LYS A 179 11.87 26.70 -14.28
N GLY A 180 10.75 26.16 -14.76
CA GLY A 180 10.70 25.22 -15.89
C GLY A 180 10.86 23.74 -15.50
N ASP A 181 11.15 23.42 -14.24
CA ASP A 181 11.25 22.01 -13.81
C ASP A 181 9.88 21.38 -13.55
N ARG A 182 8.88 22.20 -13.20
CA ARG A 182 7.52 21.70 -12.95
C ARG A 182 6.94 20.92 -14.13
N GLU A 183 7.17 21.39 -15.36
CA GLU A 183 6.63 20.76 -16.56
C GLU A 183 7.27 19.41 -16.87
N LYS A 184 8.50 19.19 -16.41
CA LYS A 184 9.26 17.95 -16.64
C LYS A 184 8.78 16.78 -15.79
N ILE A 185 8.04 17.06 -14.71
CA ILE A 185 7.67 16.10 -13.67
C ILE A 185 6.16 15.79 -13.64
N LEU A 186 5.37 16.41 -14.55
CA LEU A 186 3.92 16.29 -14.51
C LEU A 186 3.35 15.49 -15.69
N VAL A 187 2.40 14.64 -15.40
CA VAL A 187 1.45 14.03 -16.35
C VAL A 187 0.12 14.74 -16.14
N LEU A 188 -0.34 15.53 -17.13
CA LEU A 188 -1.49 16.44 -16.98
C LEU A 188 -2.73 16.05 -17.82
N LYS A 189 -2.58 15.14 -18.79
CA LYS A 189 -3.67 14.74 -19.67
C LYS A 189 -4.37 13.50 -19.11
N ASP A 190 -4.09 12.37 -19.74
CA ASP A 190 -4.71 11.11 -19.37
C ASP A 190 -3.79 10.35 -18.41
N ALA A 191 -4.38 9.78 -17.36
CA ALA A 191 -3.67 8.85 -16.52
C ALA A 191 -3.31 7.59 -17.35
N PRO A 192 -2.13 6.96 -17.09
CA PRO A 192 -1.72 5.75 -17.83
C PRO A 192 -2.44 4.48 -17.38
N HIS A 193 -3.58 4.61 -16.71
CA HIS A 193 -4.51 3.55 -16.32
C HIS A 193 -5.93 4.13 -16.18
N LYS A 194 -6.95 3.26 -16.15
CA LYS A 194 -8.33 3.65 -15.88
C LYS A 194 -8.66 3.53 -14.40
N PRO A 195 -9.74 4.23 -13.91
CA PRO A 195 -10.29 3.98 -12.58
C PRO A 195 -10.63 2.49 -12.40
N ASP A 196 -10.46 2.00 -11.17
CA ASP A 196 -10.76 0.62 -10.74
C ASP A 196 -9.96 -0.49 -11.45
N GLU A 197 -9.04 -0.15 -12.36
CA GLU A 197 -8.08 -1.09 -12.96
C GLU A 197 -6.77 -1.10 -12.18
N PHE A 198 -6.20 -2.30 -11.95
CA PHE A 198 -4.88 -2.43 -11.35
C PHE A 198 -3.79 -1.96 -12.31
N PHE A 199 -2.88 -1.17 -11.79
CA PHE A 199 -1.67 -0.73 -12.46
C PHE A 199 -0.45 -0.95 -11.56
N THR A 200 0.72 -0.97 -12.16
CA THR A 200 2.00 -0.97 -11.44
C THR A 200 2.59 0.43 -11.49
N GLN A 201 2.95 1.01 -10.34
CA GLN A 201 3.77 2.21 -10.26
C GLN A 201 5.07 1.89 -9.55
N GLU A 202 6.18 2.25 -10.16
CA GLU A 202 7.51 2.05 -9.63
C GLU A 202 8.29 3.36 -9.59
N VAL A 203 8.90 3.64 -8.45
CA VAL A 203 9.83 4.74 -8.24
C VAL A 203 11.24 4.17 -8.14
N VAL A 204 12.18 4.73 -8.88
CA VAL A 204 13.61 4.50 -8.71
C VAL A 204 14.22 5.80 -8.21
N ALA A 205 14.77 5.78 -6.99
CA ALA A 205 15.43 6.93 -6.37
C ALA A 205 16.88 6.55 -6.08
N GLU A 206 17.81 7.23 -6.75
CA GLU A 206 19.26 7.03 -6.61
C GLU A 206 19.95 8.39 -6.47
N GLY A 207 20.57 8.65 -5.35
CA GLY A 207 21.06 9.98 -5.01
C GLY A 207 19.91 11.01 -5.09
N ASN A 208 20.06 12.01 -5.94
CA ASN A 208 19.02 13.03 -6.19
C ASN A 208 18.23 12.80 -7.49
N ARG A 209 18.48 11.72 -8.22
CA ARG A 209 17.71 11.34 -9.41
C ARG A 209 16.48 10.53 -9.01
N ILE A 210 15.34 10.90 -9.56
CA ILE A 210 14.05 10.26 -9.34
C ILE A 210 13.47 9.88 -10.69
N GLN A 211 13.14 8.61 -10.87
CA GLN A 211 12.45 8.11 -12.04
C GLN A 211 11.14 7.46 -11.60
N ILE A 212 10.06 7.69 -12.35
CA ILE A 212 8.76 7.07 -12.12
C ILE A 212 8.36 6.31 -13.37
N PHE A 213 7.85 5.11 -13.17
CA PHE A 213 7.35 4.23 -14.22
C PHE A 213 5.93 3.80 -13.88
N VAL A 214 5.04 3.82 -14.88
CA VAL A 214 3.69 3.26 -14.76
C VAL A 214 3.50 2.20 -15.83
N ASN A 215 3.13 1.00 -15.42
CA ASN A 215 3.02 -0.18 -16.30
C ASN A 215 4.28 -0.38 -17.17
N GLY A 216 5.46 -0.18 -16.56
CA GLY A 216 6.77 -0.31 -17.22
C GLY A 216 7.17 0.87 -18.11
N LYS A 217 6.28 1.83 -18.36
CA LYS A 217 6.58 3.04 -19.15
C LYS A 217 7.06 4.16 -18.24
N LYS A 218 8.24 4.71 -18.52
CA LYS A 218 8.79 5.84 -17.78
C LYS A 218 7.96 7.11 -18.03
N THR A 219 7.50 7.75 -16.96
CA THR A 219 6.71 8.98 -16.97
C THR A 219 7.50 10.18 -16.47
N VAL A 220 8.45 9.96 -15.55
CA VAL A 220 9.33 10.99 -15.00
C VAL A 220 10.78 10.51 -15.00
N ASP A 221 11.69 11.42 -15.33
CA ASP A 221 13.14 11.27 -15.12
C ASP A 221 13.67 12.64 -14.71
N PHE A 222 13.83 12.86 -13.43
CA PHE A 222 14.13 14.15 -12.84
C PHE A 222 15.28 14.05 -11.85
N THR A 223 16.21 15.03 -11.93
CA THR A 223 17.27 15.20 -10.94
C THR A 223 16.95 16.44 -10.12
N ASP A 224 16.63 16.26 -8.81
CA ASP A 224 16.38 17.37 -7.90
C ASP A 224 17.70 18.10 -7.58
N PRO A 225 17.92 19.33 -8.09
CA PRO A 225 19.17 20.04 -7.86
C PRO A 225 19.37 20.40 -6.37
N ASN A 226 18.29 20.46 -5.60
CA ASN A 226 18.32 20.82 -4.20
C ASN A 226 18.53 19.58 -3.29
N SER A 227 18.43 18.35 -3.81
CA SER A 227 18.47 17.11 -3.00
C SER A 227 17.56 17.24 -1.77
N THR A 228 16.29 17.67 -1.98
CA THR A 228 15.36 18.13 -0.93
C THR A 228 15.13 17.06 0.15
N TYR A 229 14.92 15.81 -0.28
CA TYR A 229 14.74 14.68 0.63
C TYR A 229 15.72 13.56 0.25
N LYS A 230 16.54 13.13 1.21
CA LYS A 230 17.61 12.15 0.95
C LYS A 230 17.28 10.75 1.45
N LYS A 231 16.61 10.65 2.59
CA LYS A 231 16.25 9.40 3.28
C LYS A 231 14.96 9.58 4.06
N GLY A 232 14.19 8.50 4.25
CA GLY A 232 13.00 8.49 5.08
C GLY A 232 12.13 7.28 4.80
N HIS A 233 10.92 7.31 5.37
CA HIS A 233 9.92 6.26 5.26
C HIS A 233 9.30 6.20 3.87
N PHE A 234 8.76 5.04 3.53
CA PHE A 234 7.73 4.89 2.52
C PHE A 234 6.37 5.20 3.14
N ALA A 235 5.48 5.85 2.40
CA ALA A 235 4.14 6.10 2.89
C ALA A 235 3.10 6.02 1.77
N LEU A 236 1.84 5.82 2.15
CA LEU A 236 0.69 5.78 1.26
C LEU A 236 -0.35 6.78 1.75
N GLN A 237 -0.97 7.49 0.83
CA GLN A 237 -1.88 8.60 1.15
C GLN A 237 -3.34 8.15 1.20
N GLY A 238 -4.04 8.47 2.32
CA GLY A 238 -5.47 8.68 2.34
C GLY A 238 -5.74 10.17 2.13
N HIS A 239 -6.42 10.55 1.06
CA HIS A 239 -6.56 11.95 0.65
C HIS A 239 -7.87 12.58 1.12
N ASP A 240 -9.01 12.04 0.71
CA ASP A 240 -10.35 12.56 0.98
C ASP A 240 -11.36 11.40 1.17
N PRO A 241 -12.57 11.69 1.72
CA PRO A 241 -13.56 10.65 2.00
C PRO A 241 -14.06 9.88 0.79
N GLY A 242 -13.93 10.44 -0.41
CA GLY A 242 -14.36 9.80 -1.66
C GLY A 242 -13.28 8.91 -2.28
N SER A 243 -12.04 9.03 -1.81
CA SER A 243 -10.91 8.26 -2.35
C SER A 243 -10.81 6.89 -1.71
N VAL A 244 -10.80 5.84 -2.54
CA VAL A 244 -10.60 4.44 -2.11
C VAL A 244 -9.43 3.86 -2.89
N MET A 245 -8.37 3.55 -2.15
CA MET A 245 -7.17 2.92 -2.67
C MET A 245 -7.12 1.45 -2.31
N THR A 246 -6.68 0.62 -3.24
CA THR A 246 -6.40 -0.79 -2.99
C THR A 246 -5.01 -1.13 -3.48
N PHE A 247 -4.16 -1.64 -2.60
CA PHE A 247 -2.82 -2.11 -2.90
C PHE A 247 -2.76 -3.64 -2.79
N LYS A 248 -2.44 -4.29 -3.89
CA LYS A 248 -2.20 -5.73 -3.94
C LYS A 248 -0.78 -6.08 -3.52
N THR A 249 0.17 -5.21 -3.89
CA THR A 249 1.59 -5.35 -3.58
C THR A 249 2.15 -4.00 -3.17
N VAL A 250 2.98 -4.00 -2.13
CA VAL A 250 3.79 -2.85 -1.70
C VAL A 250 5.14 -3.41 -1.30
N GLU A 251 6.19 -3.06 -2.06
CA GLU A 251 7.52 -3.65 -1.88
C GLU A 251 8.62 -2.68 -2.31
N TYR A 252 9.81 -2.87 -1.78
CA TYR A 252 10.99 -2.11 -2.18
C TYR A 252 12.21 -3.02 -2.36
N LYS A 253 13.19 -2.51 -3.10
CA LYS A 253 14.49 -3.15 -3.30
C LYS A 253 15.57 -2.10 -3.07
N PRO A 254 16.45 -2.25 -2.07
CA PRO A 254 17.57 -1.33 -1.87
C PRO A 254 18.53 -1.43 -3.05
N LEU A 255 19.02 -0.27 -3.54
CA LEU A 255 19.98 -0.23 -4.66
C LEU A 255 21.43 -0.44 -4.17
N ASN A 256 21.74 0.01 -2.96
CA ASN A 256 23.03 -0.14 -2.34
C ASN A 256 22.87 -0.84 -0.98
N PRO A 257 22.58 -2.17 -0.94
CA PRO A 257 22.48 -2.86 0.34
C PRO A 257 23.82 -2.74 1.07
N LYS A 258 23.81 -2.19 2.28
CA LYS A 258 25.00 -2.19 3.13
C LYS A 258 25.40 -3.64 3.35
N LYS A 259 26.63 -3.98 2.94
CA LYS A 259 27.24 -5.29 3.19
C LYS A 259 27.41 -5.53 4.69
#